data_d6bc5ea9121bf0d681a72ebaf4a57608
#
_entry.id   d6bc5ea9121bf0d681a72ebaf4a57608
#
_cell.length_a   1.000
_cell.length_b   1.000
_cell.length_c   1.000
_cell.angle_alpha   90.00
_cell.angle_beta   90.00
_cell.angle_gamma   90.00
#
_symmetry.space_group_name_H-M   'P 1'
#
loop_
_entity.id
_entity.type
_entity.pdbx_description
1 polymer ?
#
loop_
_entity_poly.entity_id
_entity_poly.type
_entity_poly.pdbx_seq_one_letter_code
_entity_poly.pdbx_strand_id
1 'polypeptide(L)'
;MPFTVSHIAAVAWVRSRWLSYSALVAGAIAPDFSYVVFRGHYAHNLAGLFYFCIPAALLAFYSFHFLMKEPLLALAPPAPRRRLARVFSDHSNFAVVETLKVFAAVHVGSATHLLWDSFTHDGGYLVVLLPEMRRALFTTPFGTTSVYRFLQHASTVVGLAIVARIAIVRYDEIDPRGWRTALREFLTSRAFAWAGGVLAAIVIAAAIVGWSRYDVLADFTVFPRFLVRSIKFGMGLTLGVMAAYSVAWHVARKARRAGIVKPTPPRDAEPRESEL
;
A
#
# COMPACT_ATOMS: atom_id res chain seq x y z
N MET A 1 -13.06 4.48 -8.22
CA MET A 1 -12.09 4.77 -7.15
C MET A 1 -10.81 5.23 -7.80
N PRO A 2 -10.23 6.36 -7.40
CA PRO A 2 -8.80 6.55 -7.62
C PRO A 2 -8.08 5.36 -7.00
N PHE A 3 -6.94 4.97 -7.53
CA PHE A 3 -6.17 3.87 -6.96
C PHE A 3 -5.72 4.28 -5.54
N THR A 4 -6.02 3.46 -4.52
CA THR A 4 -5.79 3.77 -3.08
C THR A 4 -4.45 4.44 -2.79
N VAL A 5 -3.37 3.96 -3.44
CA VAL A 5 -2.01 4.51 -3.25
C VAL A 5 -1.89 5.96 -3.74
N SER A 6 -2.70 6.40 -4.71
CA SER A 6 -2.65 7.77 -5.22
C SER A 6 -3.09 8.82 -4.18
N HIS A 7 -3.93 8.44 -3.21
CA HIS A 7 -4.33 9.32 -2.11
C HIS A 7 -3.17 9.72 -1.19
N ILE A 8 -2.11 8.90 -1.14
CA ILE A 8 -0.88 9.26 -0.42
C ILE A 8 -0.28 10.57 -0.94
N ALA A 9 -0.51 10.92 -2.22
CA ALA A 9 0.00 12.16 -2.81
C ALA A 9 -0.42 13.41 -2.02
N ALA A 10 -1.62 13.41 -1.41
CA ALA A 10 -2.12 14.52 -0.61
C ALA A 10 -1.27 14.78 0.64
N VAL A 11 -0.61 13.76 1.19
CA VAL A 11 0.20 13.83 2.41
C VAL A 11 1.69 13.55 2.17
N ALA A 12 2.07 13.09 0.98
CA ALA A 12 3.43 12.63 0.67
C ALA A 12 4.51 13.71 0.87
N TRP A 13 4.16 14.98 0.65
CA TRP A 13 5.04 16.13 0.80
C TRP A 13 5.15 16.66 2.23
N VAL A 14 4.27 16.20 3.15
CA VAL A 14 4.24 16.69 4.53
C VAL A 14 5.52 16.28 5.26
N ARG A 15 6.23 17.28 5.79
CA ARG A 15 7.37 17.12 6.70
C ARG A 15 7.02 17.87 7.97
N SER A 16 6.66 17.15 9.03
CA SER A 16 6.24 17.76 10.29
C SER A 16 6.87 17.02 11.48
N ARG A 17 7.31 17.78 12.47
CA ARG A 17 7.71 17.23 13.77
C ARG A 17 6.51 16.89 14.67
N TRP A 18 5.32 17.37 14.29
CA TRP A 18 4.08 17.21 15.05
C TRP A 18 3.18 16.09 14.54
N LEU A 19 3.43 15.56 13.34
CA LEU A 19 2.62 14.51 12.72
C LEU A 19 3.51 13.34 12.32
N SER A 20 3.10 12.12 12.68
CA SER A 20 3.74 10.90 12.20
C SER A 20 3.46 10.70 10.72
N TYR A 21 4.50 10.67 9.89
CA TYR A 21 4.36 10.50 8.44
C TYR A 21 3.72 9.16 8.08
N SER A 22 4.13 8.07 8.71
CA SER A 22 3.55 6.74 8.45
C SER A 22 2.09 6.66 8.89
N ALA A 23 1.69 7.41 9.93
CA ALA A 23 0.30 7.52 10.35
C ALA A 23 -0.54 8.37 9.39
N LEU A 24 0.01 9.46 8.82
CA LEU A 24 -0.61 10.21 7.72
C LEU A 24 -0.89 9.31 6.52
N VAL A 25 0.09 8.50 6.13
CA VAL A 25 -0.07 7.54 5.03
C VAL A 25 -1.12 6.49 5.35
N ALA A 26 -1.10 5.91 6.57
CA ALA A 26 -2.10 4.95 7.01
C ALA A 26 -3.52 5.56 6.97
N GLY A 27 -3.68 6.81 7.43
CA GLY A 27 -4.94 7.54 7.34
C GLY A 27 -5.39 7.75 5.89
N ALA A 28 -4.49 8.17 5.01
CA ALA A 28 -4.79 8.43 3.61
C ALA A 28 -5.25 7.21 2.81
N ILE A 29 -4.97 5.98 3.26
CA ILE A 29 -5.40 4.75 2.60
C ILE A 29 -6.54 4.02 3.32
N ALA A 30 -6.79 4.34 4.59
CA ALA A 30 -7.72 3.60 5.45
C ALA A 30 -9.18 3.58 4.97
N PRO A 31 -9.77 4.66 4.40
CA PRO A 31 -11.15 4.62 3.92
C PRO A 31 -11.40 3.52 2.89
N ASP A 32 -10.42 3.25 2.02
CA ASP A 32 -10.50 2.21 0.99
C ASP A 32 -10.48 0.78 1.55
N PHE A 33 -10.04 0.58 2.79
CA PHE A 33 -10.09 -0.74 3.42
C PHE A 33 -11.52 -1.26 3.58
N SER A 34 -12.52 -0.36 3.65
CA SER A 34 -13.93 -0.75 3.67
C SER A 34 -14.35 -1.56 2.44
N TYR A 35 -13.74 -1.33 1.29
CA TYR A 35 -14.02 -2.08 0.07
C TYR A 35 -13.40 -3.48 0.06
N VAL A 36 -12.30 -3.65 0.78
CA VAL A 36 -11.60 -4.93 0.88
C VAL A 36 -12.25 -5.82 1.95
N VAL A 37 -12.56 -5.24 3.12
CA VAL A 37 -13.01 -6.00 4.29
C VAL A 37 -14.53 -6.20 4.32
N PHE A 38 -15.32 -5.14 4.05
CA PHE A 38 -16.77 -5.15 4.27
C PHE A 38 -17.63 -4.98 3.01
N ARG A 39 -17.02 -4.86 1.83
CA ARG A 39 -17.72 -4.65 0.55
C ARG A 39 -18.69 -3.45 0.53
N GLY A 40 -18.46 -2.42 1.34
CA GLY A 40 -19.40 -1.30 1.52
C GLY A 40 -18.76 0.08 1.43
N HIS A 41 -19.61 1.10 1.21
CA HIS A 41 -19.24 2.52 1.13
C HIS A 41 -19.26 3.22 2.49
N TYR A 42 -19.35 2.47 3.59
CA TYR A 42 -19.59 3.00 4.94
C TYR A 42 -18.52 3.97 5.43
N ALA A 43 -17.29 3.84 4.92
CA ALA A 43 -16.16 4.64 5.34
C ALA A 43 -16.09 6.04 4.68
N HIS A 44 -16.84 6.27 3.58
CA HIS A 44 -16.69 7.47 2.75
C HIS A 44 -17.69 8.57 3.12
N ASN A 45 -17.96 8.74 4.42
CA ASN A 45 -18.74 9.83 4.96
C ASN A 45 -18.15 10.30 6.30
N LEU A 46 -18.65 11.44 6.81
CA LEU A 46 -18.11 12.04 8.02
C LEU A 46 -18.24 11.12 9.25
N ALA A 47 -19.34 10.38 9.39
CA ALA A 47 -19.48 9.41 10.47
C ALA A 47 -18.48 8.26 10.31
N GLY A 48 -18.32 7.74 9.08
CA GLY A 48 -17.35 6.69 8.73
C GLY A 48 -15.91 7.07 9.05
N LEU A 49 -15.57 8.36 8.97
CA LEU A 49 -14.26 8.87 9.39
C LEU A 49 -13.94 8.42 10.83
N PHE A 50 -14.89 8.56 11.75
CA PHE A 50 -14.66 8.27 13.16
C PHE A 50 -14.80 6.78 13.49
N TYR A 51 -15.87 6.12 13.06
CA TYR A 51 -16.12 4.75 13.48
C TYR A 51 -15.35 3.70 12.68
N PHE A 52 -14.86 4.03 11.47
CA PHE A 52 -14.14 3.09 10.62
C PHE A 52 -12.72 3.56 10.26
N CYS A 53 -12.57 4.75 9.65
CA CYS A 53 -11.28 5.14 9.07
C CYS A 53 -10.18 5.28 10.13
N ILE A 54 -10.49 5.90 11.27
CA ILE A 54 -9.52 6.09 12.35
C ILE A 54 -9.11 4.75 12.98
N PRO A 55 -10.03 3.87 13.42
CA PRO A 55 -9.67 2.54 13.91
C PRO A 55 -8.87 1.72 12.90
N ALA A 56 -9.29 1.73 11.62
CA ALA A 56 -8.60 1.01 10.56
C ALA A 56 -7.19 1.56 10.29
N ALA A 57 -7.02 2.89 10.28
CA ALA A 57 -5.73 3.54 10.12
C ALA A 57 -4.78 3.24 11.29
N LEU A 58 -5.28 3.28 12.52
CA LEU A 58 -4.50 2.90 13.70
C LEU A 58 -4.08 1.43 13.64
N LEU A 59 -5.01 0.54 13.29
CA LEU A 59 -4.72 -0.87 13.11
C LEU A 59 -3.65 -1.09 12.03
N ALA A 60 -3.77 -0.42 10.87
CA ALA A 60 -2.80 -0.51 9.78
C ALA A 60 -1.43 0.03 10.22
N PHE A 61 -1.40 1.19 10.90
CA PHE A 61 -0.17 1.80 11.42
C PHE A 61 0.56 0.86 12.39
N TYR A 62 -0.13 0.36 13.40
CA TYR A 62 0.48 -0.52 14.40
C TYR A 62 0.84 -1.89 13.80
N SER A 63 0.00 -2.46 12.93
CA SER A 63 0.32 -3.69 12.21
C SER A 63 1.59 -3.54 11.37
N PHE A 64 1.75 -2.42 10.68
CA PHE A 64 2.97 -2.14 9.93
C PHE A 64 4.19 -2.06 10.87
N HIS A 65 4.12 -1.27 11.92
CA HIS A 65 5.29 -1.01 12.78
C HIS A 65 5.70 -2.21 13.63
N PHE A 66 4.74 -3.00 14.15
CA PHE A 66 5.04 -4.12 15.05
C PHE A 66 5.12 -5.47 14.35
N LEU A 67 4.36 -5.66 13.25
CA LEU A 67 4.30 -6.96 12.60
C LEU A 67 5.03 -6.99 11.27
N MET A 68 4.85 -5.98 10.40
CA MET A 68 5.27 -6.08 9.00
C MET A 68 6.63 -5.43 8.71
N LYS A 69 7.00 -4.38 9.42
CA LYS A 69 8.18 -3.57 9.13
C LYS A 69 9.48 -4.39 9.03
N GLU A 70 9.81 -5.16 10.07
CA GLU A 70 11.05 -5.95 10.10
C GLU A 70 11.08 -7.05 9.03
N PRO A 71 10.01 -7.88 8.86
CA PRO A 71 9.94 -8.86 7.78
C PRO A 71 10.09 -8.26 6.39
N LEU A 72 9.41 -7.15 6.10
CA LEU A 72 9.49 -6.49 4.80
C LEU A 72 10.87 -5.91 4.54
N LEU A 73 11.50 -5.28 5.53
CA LEU A 73 12.88 -4.84 5.45
C LEU A 73 13.85 -6.01 5.23
N ALA A 74 13.55 -7.20 5.75
CA ALA A 74 14.38 -8.38 5.54
C ALA A 74 14.40 -8.87 4.09
N LEU A 75 13.40 -8.51 3.27
CA LEU A 75 13.38 -8.79 1.83
C LEU A 75 14.28 -7.84 1.04
N ALA A 76 14.62 -6.68 1.57
CA ALA A 76 15.48 -5.74 0.88
C ALA A 76 16.96 -6.19 0.90
N PRO A 77 17.74 -5.89 -0.16
CA PRO A 77 19.18 -6.09 -0.17
C PRO A 77 19.87 -5.41 1.02
N PRO A 78 21.05 -5.90 1.46
CA PRO A 78 21.66 -5.46 2.73
C PRO A 78 21.88 -3.96 2.85
N ALA A 79 22.23 -3.27 1.78
CA ALA A 79 22.55 -1.86 1.83
C ALA A 79 21.29 -0.97 1.88
N PRO A 80 20.29 -1.09 0.99
CA PRO A 80 19.00 -0.43 1.13
C PRO A 80 18.32 -0.74 2.49
N ARG A 81 18.35 -2.01 2.92
CA ARG A 81 17.78 -2.45 4.20
C ARG A 81 18.31 -1.65 5.38
N ARG A 82 19.64 -1.52 5.52
CA ARG A 82 20.25 -0.78 6.65
C ARG A 82 19.86 0.69 6.68
N ARG A 83 19.64 1.30 5.52
CA ARG A 83 19.24 2.71 5.40
C ARG A 83 17.78 2.93 5.71
N LEU A 84 16.91 2.12 5.12
CA LEU A 84 15.48 2.16 5.41
C LEU A 84 15.19 1.83 6.89
N ALA A 85 15.91 0.88 7.49
CA ALA A 85 15.76 0.56 8.91
C ALA A 85 15.99 1.76 9.81
N ARG A 86 16.95 2.64 9.48
CA ARG A 86 17.20 3.89 10.25
C ARG A 86 16.04 4.87 10.16
N VAL A 87 15.42 5.01 8.99
CA VAL A 87 14.26 5.90 8.80
C VAL A 87 13.05 5.43 9.59
N PHE A 88 12.88 4.13 9.74
CA PHE A 88 11.74 3.55 10.44
C PHE A 88 12.00 3.26 11.93
N SER A 89 13.16 3.63 12.48
CA SER A 89 13.53 3.28 13.88
C SER A 89 12.72 4.01 14.95
N ASP A 90 12.19 5.19 14.69
CA ASP A 90 11.73 6.14 15.69
C ASP A 90 10.30 5.95 16.24
N HIS A 91 9.57 4.89 15.87
CA HIS A 91 8.12 4.81 16.13
C HIS A 91 7.70 3.72 17.13
N SER A 92 8.60 3.26 17.99
CA SER A 92 8.30 2.22 19.00
C SER A 92 7.94 2.79 20.38
N ASN A 93 7.81 4.11 20.52
CA ASN A 93 7.55 4.74 21.81
C ASN A 93 6.05 5.04 21.97
N PHE A 94 5.39 4.41 22.97
CA PHE A 94 3.99 4.66 23.36
C PHE A 94 3.85 5.88 24.29
N ALA A 95 4.79 6.81 24.30
CA ALA A 95 4.61 8.05 25.04
C ALA A 95 3.32 8.75 24.60
N VAL A 96 2.60 9.35 25.54
CA VAL A 96 1.32 10.02 25.29
C VAL A 96 1.41 11.01 24.13
N VAL A 97 2.49 11.81 24.08
CA VAL A 97 2.73 12.79 23.01
C VAL A 97 2.83 12.11 21.63
N GLU A 98 3.55 10.97 21.52
CA GLU A 98 3.69 10.24 20.26
C GLU A 98 2.35 9.61 19.83
N THR A 99 1.59 9.09 20.77
CA THR A 99 0.23 8.57 20.51
C THR A 99 -0.70 9.67 20.00
N LEU A 100 -0.65 10.87 20.57
CA LEU A 100 -1.43 12.03 20.11
C LEU A 100 -1.01 12.46 18.70
N LYS A 101 0.29 12.47 18.38
CA LYS A 101 0.79 12.76 17.03
C LYS A 101 0.28 11.74 16.01
N VAL A 102 0.29 10.45 16.35
CA VAL A 102 -0.26 9.39 15.49
C VAL A 102 -1.76 9.60 15.28
N PHE A 103 -2.50 9.85 16.35
CA PHE A 103 -3.95 10.08 16.30
C PHE A 103 -4.31 11.29 15.42
N ALA A 104 -3.64 12.43 15.61
CA ALA A 104 -3.82 13.62 14.77
C ALA A 104 -3.47 13.32 13.30
N ALA A 105 -2.39 12.59 13.05
CA ALA A 105 -1.94 12.25 11.71
C ALA A 105 -2.92 11.35 10.97
N VAL A 106 -3.49 10.31 11.61
CA VAL A 106 -4.49 9.46 10.97
C VAL A 106 -5.77 10.22 10.64
N HIS A 107 -6.19 11.18 11.49
CA HIS A 107 -7.33 12.05 11.21
C HIS A 107 -7.09 12.90 9.96
N VAL A 108 -5.95 13.59 9.91
CA VAL A 108 -5.58 14.43 8.76
C VAL A 108 -5.50 13.59 7.49
N GLY A 109 -4.83 12.44 7.53
CA GLY A 109 -4.73 11.54 6.39
C GLY A 109 -6.09 11.07 5.89
N SER A 110 -6.97 10.60 6.78
CA SER A 110 -8.32 10.14 6.40
C SER A 110 -9.19 11.28 5.88
N ALA A 111 -9.09 12.47 6.49
CA ALA A 111 -9.83 13.65 6.03
C ALA A 111 -9.40 14.09 4.63
N THR A 112 -8.08 14.05 4.31
CA THR A 112 -7.61 14.37 2.94
C THR A 112 -8.13 13.38 1.91
N HIS A 113 -8.25 12.10 2.24
CA HIS A 113 -8.85 11.09 1.38
C HIS A 113 -10.32 11.39 1.10
N LEU A 114 -11.13 11.59 2.16
CA LEU A 114 -12.55 11.89 2.00
C LEU A 114 -12.79 13.18 1.22
N LEU A 115 -11.99 14.21 1.48
CA LEU A 115 -12.05 15.46 0.73
C LEU A 115 -11.79 15.22 -0.76
N TRP A 116 -10.76 14.43 -1.09
CA TRP A 116 -10.46 14.10 -2.48
C TRP A 116 -11.57 13.30 -3.16
N ASP A 117 -12.11 12.30 -2.46
CA ASP A 117 -13.22 11.49 -2.97
C ASP A 117 -14.51 12.29 -3.16
N SER A 118 -14.67 13.39 -2.42
CA SER A 118 -15.82 14.28 -2.62
C SER A 118 -15.90 14.90 -4.01
N PHE A 119 -14.77 15.02 -4.73
CA PHE A 119 -14.69 15.52 -6.12
C PHE A 119 -14.71 14.42 -7.18
N THR A 120 -14.39 13.19 -6.81
CA THR A 120 -14.04 12.12 -7.77
C THR A 120 -15.03 10.95 -7.77
N HIS A 121 -16.06 11.01 -6.93
CA HIS A 121 -17.09 9.96 -6.85
C HIS A 121 -18.49 10.51 -7.10
N ASP A 122 -19.34 9.73 -7.77
CA ASP A 122 -20.71 10.15 -8.14
C ASP A 122 -21.56 10.59 -6.93
N GLY A 123 -21.44 9.87 -5.80
CA GLY A 123 -22.06 10.24 -4.51
C GLY A 123 -21.23 11.19 -3.66
N GLY A 124 -20.09 11.70 -4.16
CA GLY A 124 -19.22 12.61 -3.43
C GLY A 124 -19.91 13.96 -3.14
N TYR A 125 -19.69 14.50 -1.96
CA TYR A 125 -20.37 15.72 -1.50
C TYR A 125 -20.27 16.88 -2.51
N LEU A 126 -19.08 17.13 -3.06
CA LEU A 126 -18.87 18.22 -4.02
C LEU A 126 -19.39 17.88 -5.42
N VAL A 127 -19.44 16.60 -5.81
CA VAL A 127 -20.09 16.18 -7.06
C VAL A 127 -21.60 16.35 -6.98
N VAL A 128 -22.20 16.14 -5.79
CA VAL A 128 -23.64 16.37 -5.58
C VAL A 128 -23.95 17.87 -5.53
N LEU A 129 -23.10 18.65 -4.88
CA LEU A 129 -23.27 20.10 -4.72
C LEU A 129 -23.06 20.88 -6.03
N LEU A 130 -22.18 20.39 -6.91
CA LEU A 130 -21.77 21.05 -8.15
C LEU A 130 -22.24 20.22 -9.36
N PRO A 131 -23.43 20.48 -9.94
CA PRO A 131 -23.97 19.72 -11.08
C PRO A 131 -23.02 19.61 -12.26
N GLU A 132 -22.15 20.62 -12.48
CA GLU A 132 -21.14 20.65 -13.55
C GLU A 132 -20.16 19.48 -13.46
N MET A 133 -19.94 18.91 -12.28
CA MET A 133 -19.08 17.75 -12.10
C MET A 133 -19.64 16.48 -12.78
N ARG A 134 -20.95 16.44 -13.02
CA ARG A 134 -21.62 15.35 -13.75
C ARG A 134 -21.71 15.58 -15.25
N ARG A 135 -21.32 16.76 -15.73
CA ARG A 135 -21.30 17.07 -17.16
C ARG A 135 -20.47 16.06 -17.92
N ALA A 136 -21.04 15.56 -19.04
CA ALA A 136 -20.33 14.68 -19.97
C ALA A 136 -19.19 15.43 -20.66
N LEU A 137 -17.98 14.84 -20.65
CA LEU A 137 -16.82 15.34 -21.38
C LEU A 137 -16.65 14.65 -22.73
N PHE A 138 -16.67 13.31 -22.74
CA PHE A 138 -16.54 12.49 -23.95
C PHE A 138 -17.14 11.10 -23.72
N THR A 139 -17.39 10.39 -24.81
CA THR A 139 -17.88 9.01 -24.78
C THR A 139 -16.79 8.05 -25.25
N THR A 140 -16.64 6.94 -24.54
CA THR A 140 -15.71 5.85 -24.84
C THR A 140 -16.50 4.57 -25.12
N PRO A 141 -15.89 3.51 -25.67
CA PRO A 141 -16.53 2.20 -25.76
C PRO A 141 -17.04 1.64 -24.42
N PHE A 142 -16.54 2.15 -23.30
CA PHE A 142 -16.93 1.75 -21.93
C PHE A 142 -17.98 2.67 -21.30
N GLY A 143 -18.49 3.65 -22.04
CA GLY A 143 -19.52 4.60 -21.62
C GLY A 143 -19.06 6.05 -21.61
N THR A 144 -19.96 6.93 -21.16
CA THR A 144 -19.71 8.37 -21.07
C THR A 144 -18.85 8.70 -19.85
N THR A 145 -17.79 9.48 -20.08
CA THR A 145 -16.91 9.99 -19.03
C THR A 145 -17.34 11.39 -18.64
N SER A 146 -17.73 11.54 -17.39
CA SER A 146 -18.08 12.83 -16.78
C SER A 146 -16.85 13.52 -16.18
N VAL A 147 -16.95 14.81 -15.81
CA VAL A 147 -15.89 15.59 -15.19
C VAL A 147 -15.32 14.88 -13.97
N TYR A 148 -16.15 14.44 -13.01
CA TYR A 148 -15.68 13.73 -11.82
C TYR A 148 -14.93 12.42 -12.15
N ARG A 149 -15.40 11.66 -13.16
CA ARG A 149 -14.70 10.43 -13.62
C ARG A 149 -13.36 10.73 -14.25
N PHE A 150 -13.29 11.78 -15.05
CA PHE A 150 -12.02 12.24 -15.60
C PHE A 150 -11.04 12.62 -14.48
N LEU A 151 -11.49 13.41 -13.51
CA LEU A 151 -10.68 13.77 -12.33
C LEU A 151 -10.22 12.52 -11.55
N GLN A 152 -11.09 11.51 -11.40
CA GLN A 152 -10.78 10.24 -10.76
C GLN A 152 -9.60 9.51 -11.45
N HIS A 153 -9.64 9.41 -12.78
CA HIS A 153 -8.57 8.73 -13.53
C HIS A 153 -7.30 9.58 -13.60
N ALA A 154 -7.43 10.88 -13.89
CA ALA A 154 -6.31 11.80 -13.94
C ALA A 154 -5.57 11.86 -12.60
N SER A 155 -6.30 11.95 -11.49
CA SER A 155 -5.70 11.97 -10.15
C SER A 155 -5.00 10.66 -9.77
N THR A 156 -5.46 9.53 -10.30
CA THR A 156 -4.73 8.26 -10.12
C THR A 156 -3.33 8.35 -10.74
N VAL A 157 -3.23 8.79 -12.00
CA VAL A 157 -1.95 8.90 -12.71
C VAL A 157 -1.05 9.94 -12.07
N VAL A 158 -1.57 11.14 -11.85
CA VAL A 158 -0.82 12.27 -11.26
C VAL A 158 -0.41 11.94 -9.83
N GLY A 159 -1.33 11.38 -9.02
CA GLY A 159 -1.05 11.01 -7.64
C GLY A 159 0.04 9.95 -7.53
N LEU A 160 -0.01 8.91 -8.35
CA LEU A 160 1.05 7.89 -8.40
C LEU A 160 2.40 8.48 -8.82
N ALA A 161 2.41 9.39 -9.81
CA ALA A 161 3.63 10.07 -10.24
C ALA A 161 4.24 10.94 -9.11
N ILE A 162 3.40 11.67 -8.37
CA ILE A 162 3.82 12.46 -7.19
C ILE A 162 4.40 11.55 -6.11
N VAL A 163 3.70 10.46 -5.75
CA VAL A 163 4.19 9.51 -4.73
C VAL A 163 5.53 8.90 -5.14
N ALA A 164 5.65 8.45 -6.39
CA ALA A 164 6.90 7.91 -6.92
C ALA A 164 8.04 8.95 -6.88
N ARG A 165 7.77 10.18 -7.32
CA ARG A 165 8.77 11.27 -7.30
C ARG A 165 9.24 11.58 -5.88
N ILE A 166 8.32 11.70 -4.92
CA ILE A 166 8.65 11.99 -3.53
C ILE A 166 9.41 10.82 -2.90
N ALA A 167 9.01 9.56 -3.17
CA ALA A 167 9.72 8.39 -2.69
C ALA A 167 11.17 8.35 -3.20
N ILE A 168 11.40 8.67 -4.48
CA ILE A 168 12.73 8.78 -5.08
C ILE A 168 13.56 9.85 -4.37
N VAL A 169 13.02 11.07 -4.24
CA VAL A 169 13.73 12.18 -3.58
C VAL A 169 14.11 11.83 -2.15
N ARG A 170 13.16 11.30 -1.39
CA ARG A 170 13.41 10.90 0.01
C ARG A 170 14.40 9.76 0.12
N TYR A 171 14.40 8.83 -0.84
CA TYR A 171 15.40 7.76 -0.86
C TYR A 171 16.80 8.32 -1.14
N ASP A 172 16.94 9.23 -2.11
CA ASP A 172 18.23 9.85 -2.46
C ASP A 172 18.80 10.67 -1.28
N GLU A 173 17.95 11.24 -0.42
CA GLU A 173 18.39 11.92 0.81
C GLU A 173 19.05 10.96 1.82
N ILE A 174 18.66 9.69 1.84
CA ILE A 174 19.18 8.69 2.79
C ILE A 174 20.25 7.77 2.20
N ASP A 175 20.34 7.67 0.88
CA ASP A 175 21.34 6.86 0.16
C ASP A 175 22.10 7.67 -0.89
N PRO A 176 23.34 8.12 -0.61
CA PRO A 176 24.14 8.88 -1.56
C PRO A 176 24.49 8.12 -2.86
N ARG A 177 24.27 6.80 -2.91
CA ARG A 177 24.42 6.01 -4.13
C ARG A 177 23.23 6.15 -5.07
N GLY A 178 22.14 6.76 -4.57
CA GLY A 178 20.91 7.04 -5.27
C GLY A 178 19.98 5.84 -5.46
N TRP A 179 18.72 6.16 -5.74
CA TRP A 179 17.65 5.19 -5.91
C TRP A 179 17.90 4.20 -7.06
N ARG A 180 18.58 4.62 -8.13
CA ARG A 180 18.87 3.75 -9.30
C ARG A 180 19.73 2.55 -8.92
N THR A 181 20.74 2.78 -8.09
CA THR A 181 21.61 1.70 -7.58
C THR A 181 20.83 0.75 -6.70
N ALA A 182 20.02 1.29 -5.77
CA ALA A 182 19.17 0.47 -4.91
C ALA A 182 18.15 -0.36 -5.69
N LEU A 183 17.53 0.24 -6.70
CA LEU A 183 16.59 -0.46 -7.59
C LEU A 183 17.28 -1.59 -8.33
N ARG A 184 18.47 -1.36 -8.88
CA ARG A 184 19.26 -2.40 -9.56
C ARG A 184 19.61 -3.55 -8.61
N GLU A 185 20.10 -3.25 -7.40
CA GLU A 185 20.39 -4.26 -6.37
C GLU A 185 19.13 -5.08 -6.03
N PHE A 186 17.98 -4.42 -5.92
CA PHE A 186 16.71 -5.07 -5.65
C PHE A 186 16.28 -5.97 -6.81
N LEU A 187 16.27 -5.47 -8.04
CA LEU A 187 15.83 -6.21 -9.23
C LEU A 187 16.69 -7.46 -9.51
N THR A 188 17.98 -7.43 -9.11
CA THR A 188 18.89 -8.58 -9.25
C THR A 188 18.87 -9.53 -8.05
N SER A 189 18.11 -9.20 -7.00
CA SER A 189 18.06 -10.00 -5.78
C SER A 189 17.13 -11.22 -5.92
N ARG A 190 17.45 -12.29 -5.20
CA ARG A 190 16.54 -13.46 -5.09
C ARG A 190 15.21 -13.09 -4.47
N ALA A 191 15.19 -12.12 -3.56
CA ALA A 191 13.96 -11.61 -2.95
C ALA A 191 13.01 -11.02 -4.00
N PHE A 192 13.54 -10.31 -5.02
CA PHE A 192 12.73 -9.80 -6.13
C PHE A 192 12.13 -10.92 -6.96
N ALA A 193 12.90 -11.96 -7.27
CA ALA A 193 12.39 -13.12 -8.02
C ALA A 193 11.24 -13.82 -7.26
N TRP A 194 11.40 -14.03 -5.95
CA TRP A 194 10.34 -14.58 -5.10
C TRP A 194 9.13 -13.67 -5.00
N ALA A 195 9.32 -12.37 -4.75
CA ALA A 195 8.25 -11.39 -4.69
C ALA A 195 7.49 -11.30 -6.03
N GLY A 196 8.22 -11.34 -7.15
CA GLY A 196 7.65 -11.39 -8.50
C GLY A 196 6.79 -12.63 -8.74
N GLY A 197 7.26 -13.80 -8.32
CA GLY A 197 6.50 -15.05 -8.41
C GLY A 197 5.21 -15.00 -7.57
N VAL A 198 5.30 -14.51 -6.34
CA VAL A 198 4.13 -14.33 -5.47
C VAL A 198 3.15 -13.33 -6.07
N LEU A 199 3.64 -12.19 -6.58
CA LEU A 199 2.80 -11.19 -7.24
C LEU A 199 2.11 -11.76 -8.47
N ALA A 200 2.82 -12.50 -9.32
CA ALA A 200 2.24 -13.16 -10.48
C ALA A 200 1.13 -14.13 -10.07
N ALA A 201 1.35 -14.95 -9.04
CA ALA A 201 0.32 -15.86 -8.52
C ALA A 201 -0.91 -15.10 -8.00
N ILE A 202 -0.71 -13.97 -7.30
CA ILE A 202 -1.81 -13.10 -6.82
C ILE A 202 -2.60 -12.52 -8.01
N VAL A 203 -1.91 -12.03 -9.05
CA VAL A 203 -2.54 -11.46 -10.25
C VAL A 203 -3.35 -12.53 -10.99
N ILE A 204 -2.79 -13.73 -11.16
CA ILE A 204 -3.48 -14.86 -11.80
C ILE A 204 -4.74 -15.23 -10.99
N ALA A 205 -4.62 -15.42 -9.67
CA ALA A 205 -5.75 -15.73 -8.81
C ALA A 205 -6.84 -14.64 -8.86
N ALA A 206 -6.43 -13.37 -8.87
CA ALA A 206 -7.33 -12.23 -8.98
C ALA A 206 -8.05 -12.20 -10.33
N ALA A 207 -7.35 -12.50 -11.42
CA ALA A 207 -7.93 -12.60 -12.75
C ALA A 207 -8.94 -13.76 -12.84
N ILE A 208 -8.62 -14.93 -12.29
CA ILE A 208 -9.54 -16.09 -12.22
C ILE A 208 -10.83 -15.72 -11.47
N VAL A 209 -10.71 -15.05 -10.32
CA VAL A 209 -11.87 -14.61 -9.52
C VAL A 209 -12.69 -13.54 -10.24
N GLY A 210 -12.05 -12.64 -10.99
CA GLY A 210 -12.74 -11.70 -11.87
C GLY A 210 -13.50 -12.42 -12.96
N TRP A 211 -12.83 -13.33 -13.66
CA TRP A 211 -13.37 -14.13 -14.78
C TRP A 211 -14.57 -14.99 -14.37
N SER A 212 -14.54 -15.59 -13.19
CA SER A 212 -15.66 -16.42 -12.67
C SER A 212 -17.01 -15.68 -12.57
N ARG A 213 -17.02 -14.35 -12.74
CA ARG A 213 -18.22 -13.52 -12.61
C ARG A 213 -18.56 -12.72 -13.88
N TYR A 214 -17.59 -12.48 -14.75
CA TYR A 214 -17.75 -11.63 -15.92
C TYR A 214 -17.13 -12.30 -17.14
N ASP A 215 -17.94 -12.67 -18.09
CA ASP A 215 -17.47 -13.19 -19.38
C ASP A 215 -17.08 -12.01 -20.29
N VAL A 216 -15.82 -11.58 -20.15
CA VAL A 216 -15.27 -10.44 -20.90
C VAL A 216 -15.11 -10.77 -22.39
N LEU A 217 -15.02 -12.07 -22.76
CA LEU A 217 -14.94 -12.47 -24.17
C LEU A 217 -16.31 -12.39 -24.87
N ALA A 218 -17.38 -12.70 -24.12
CA ALA A 218 -18.73 -12.58 -24.66
C ALA A 218 -19.24 -11.13 -24.69
N ASP A 219 -18.87 -10.33 -23.66
CA ASP A 219 -19.27 -8.91 -23.55
C ASP A 219 -18.14 -8.05 -23.01
N PHE A 220 -17.43 -7.35 -23.90
CA PHE A 220 -16.32 -6.49 -23.52
C PHE A 220 -16.74 -5.26 -22.67
N THR A 221 -18.02 -4.89 -22.66
CA THR A 221 -18.52 -3.78 -21.85
C THR A 221 -18.43 -4.04 -20.34
N VAL A 222 -18.32 -5.30 -19.92
CA VAL A 222 -18.13 -5.68 -18.52
C VAL A 222 -16.68 -5.62 -18.03
N PHE A 223 -15.71 -5.38 -18.93
CA PHE A 223 -14.28 -5.32 -18.62
C PHE A 223 -13.95 -4.41 -17.42
N PRO A 224 -14.50 -3.18 -17.29
CA PRO A 224 -14.22 -2.35 -16.13
C PRO A 224 -14.66 -2.99 -14.79
N ARG A 225 -15.78 -3.71 -14.77
CA ARG A 225 -16.28 -4.43 -13.58
C ARG A 225 -15.39 -5.62 -13.22
N PHE A 226 -14.96 -6.37 -14.25
CA PHE A 226 -13.96 -7.43 -14.12
C PHE A 226 -12.68 -6.90 -13.47
N LEU A 227 -12.13 -5.80 -14.00
CA LEU A 227 -10.90 -5.20 -13.52
C LEU A 227 -11.00 -4.74 -12.06
N VAL A 228 -12.08 -4.03 -11.71
CA VAL A 228 -12.31 -3.57 -10.32
C VAL A 228 -12.41 -4.74 -9.35
N ARG A 229 -13.11 -5.83 -9.73
CA ARG A 229 -13.22 -7.03 -8.90
C ARG A 229 -11.87 -7.70 -8.70
N SER A 230 -11.12 -7.89 -9.77
CA SER A 230 -9.79 -8.50 -9.75
C SER A 230 -8.82 -7.70 -8.88
N ILE A 231 -8.80 -6.37 -9.02
CA ILE A 231 -7.96 -5.49 -8.20
C ILE A 231 -8.33 -5.60 -6.72
N LYS A 232 -9.61 -5.51 -6.36
CA LYS A 232 -10.05 -5.61 -4.96
C LYS A 232 -9.67 -6.94 -4.32
N PHE A 233 -9.87 -8.04 -5.03
CA PHE A 233 -9.46 -9.36 -4.55
C PHE A 233 -7.94 -9.48 -4.42
N GLY A 234 -7.18 -9.01 -5.43
CA GLY A 234 -5.72 -9.00 -5.41
C GLY A 234 -5.16 -8.18 -4.25
N MET A 235 -5.75 -7.02 -3.95
CA MET A 235 -5.35 -6.20 -2.77
C MET A 235 -5.56 -6.96 -1.46
N GLY A 236 -6.73 -7.60 -1.26
CA GLY A 236 -7.01 -8.38 -0.07
C GLY A 236 -6.05 -9.57 0.08
N LEU A 237 -5.79 -10.29 -1.03
CA LEU A 237 -4.85 -11.41 -1.05
C LEU A 237 -3.42 -10.95 -0.75
N THR A 238 -2.99 -9.82 -1.30
CA THR A 238 -1.67 -9.22 -1.03
C THR A 238 -1.51 -8.93 0.47
N LEU A 239 -2.48 -8.27 1.08
CA LEU A 239 -2.45 -7.99 2.53
C LEU A 239 -2.41 -9.28 3.36
N GLY A 240 -3.19 -10.30 2.99
CA GLY A 240 -3.18 -11.60 3.65
C GLY A 240 -1.84 -12.31 3.56
N VAL A 241 -1.24 -12.34 2.36
CA VAL A 241 0.10 -12.93 2.14
C VAL A 241 1.18 -12.17 2.93
N MET A 242 1.15 -10.85 2.93
CA MET A 242 2.09 -10.03 3.70
C MET A 242 1.97 -10.29 5.21
N ALA A 243 0.75 -10.39 5.72
CA ALA A 243 0.50 -10.70 7.13
C ALA A 243 1.00 -12.11 7.48
N ALA A 244 0.65 -13.12 6.69
CA ALA A 244 1.07 -14.50 6.89
C ALA A 244 2.60 -14.64 6.85
N TYR A 245 3.25 -14.03 5.85
CA TYR A 245 4.71 -13.96 5.77
C TYR A 245 5.32 -13.34 7.02
N SER A 246 4.76 -12.23 7.49
CA SER A 246 5.26 -11.50 8.66
C SER A 246 5.15 -12.34 9.94
N VAL A 247 4.02 -13.01 10.14
CA VAL A 247 3.83 -13.93 11.27
C VAL A 247 4.84 -15.09 11.20
N ALA A 248 4.94 -15.76 10.05
CA ALA A 248 5.88 -16.86 9.84
C ALA A 248 7.33 -16.44 10.11
N TRP A 249 7.72 -15.23 9.67
CA TRP A 249 9.06 -14.69 9.91
C TRP A 249 9.35 -14.49 11.40
N HIS A 250 8.40 -13.91 12.17
CA HIS A 250 8.56 -13.73 13.61
C HIS A 250 8.63 -15.05 14.35
N VAL A 251 7.78 -16.03 13.98
CA VAL A 251 7.82 -17.38 14.55
C VAL A 251 9.17 -18.05 14.28
N ALA A 252 9.65 -18.03 13.04
CA ALA A 252 10.94 -18.59 12.66
C ALA A 252 12.10 -17.90 13.42
N ARG A 253 12.05 -16.57 13.56
CA ARG A 253 13.06 -15.81 14.31
C ARG A 253 13.08 -16.20 15.79
N LYS A 254 11.90 -16.38 16.41
CA LYS A 254 11.78 -16.84 17.81
C LYS A 254 12.33 -18.25 17.97
N ALA A 255 12.00 -19.19 17.07
CA ALA A 255 12.48 -20.56 17.09
C ALA A 255 14.01 -20.65 16.97
N ARG A 256 14.61 -19.85 16.08
CA ARG A 256 16.09 -19.73 15.96
C ARG A 256 16.73 -19.20 17.24
N ARG A 257 16.16 -18.19 17.88
CA ARG A 257 16.68 -17.63 19.14
C ARG A 257 16.57 -18.63 20.31
N ALA A 258 15.55 -19.49 20.29
CA ALA A 258 15.36 -20.53 21.28
C ALA A 258 16.22 -21.79 21.01
N GLY A 259 17.06 -21.80 19.95
CA GLY A 259 17.89 -22.96 19.60
C GLY A 259 17.13 -24.15 19.03
N ILE A 260 15.82 -24.01 18.78
CA ILE A 260 14.95 -25.07 18.24
C ILE A 260 15.31 -25.36 16.79
N VAL A 261 15.76 -24.34 16.03
CA VAL A 261 16.18 -24.46 14.62
C VAL A 261 17.66 -24.10 14.55
N LYS A 262 18.51 -25.07 14.19
CA LYS A 262 19.94 -24.82 13.96
C LYS A 262 20.12 -23.83 12.79
N PRO A 263 21.08 -22.91 12.88
CA PRO A 263 21.42 -22.05 11.75
C PRO A 263 21.86 -22.94 10.58
N THR A 264 21.34 -22.68 9.38
CA THR A 264 21.84 -23.31 8.15
C THR A 264 23.31 -22.90 8.01
N PRO A 265 24.26 -23.83 7.88
CA PRO A 265 25.66 -23.48 7.72
C PRO A 265 25.82 -22.60 6.47
N PRO A 266 26.84 -21.69 6.46
CA PRO A 266 27.16 -20.92 5.27
C PRO A 266 27.39 -21.89 4.11
N ARG A 267 26.88 -21.57 2.93
CA ARG A 267 26.98 -22.40 1.72
C ARG A 267 28.43 -22.60 1.26
N ASP A 268 29.35 -21.83 1.82
CA ASP A 268 30.79 -21.82 1.50
C ASP A 268 31.63 -22.70 2.46
N ALA A 269 30.97 -23.47 3.33
CA ALA A 269 31.58 -24.45 4.18
C ALA A 269 31.55 -25.86 3.53
N GLU A 270 31.79 -25.94 2.23
CA GLU A 270 32.24 -27.23 1.63
C GLU A 270 33.67 -27.52 2.12
N PRO A 271 33.92 -28.72 2.63
CA PRO A 271 35.30 -29.10 3.01
C PRO A 271 36.18 -28.92 1.78
N ARG A 272 37.28 -28.15 1.93
CA ARG A 272 38.35 -28.22 0.94
C ARG A 272 38.85 -29.67 0.94
N GLU A 273 38.47 -30.43 -0.09
CA GLU A 273 39.14 -31.64 -0.42
C GLU A 273 40.58 -31.33 -0.89
N SER A 274 41.47 -31.10 0.07
CA SER A 274 42.90 -31.09 -0.17
C SER A 274 43.60 -31.26 1.15
N GLU A 275 43.48 -32.45 1.73
CA GLU A 275 44.48 -33.03 2.64
C GLU A 275 44.20 -34.55 2.72
N LEU A 276 44.59 -35.27 1.66
CA LEU A 276 44.98 -36.67 1.70
C LEU A 276 46.19 -36.81 0.79
#